data_b6c0423f767dacba5c98d84ef8da9c2e
#
_entry.id   b6c0423f767dacba5c98d84ef8da9c2e
#
_cell.length_a   1.000
_cell.length_b   1.000
_cell.length_c   1.000
_cell.angle_alpha   90.00
_cell.angle_beta   90.00
_cell.angle_gamma   90.00
#
_symmetry.space_group_name_H-M   'P 1'
#
loop_
_entity.id
_entity.type
_entity.pdbx_description
1 polymer ?
#
loop_
_entity_poly.entity_id
_entity_poly.type
_entity_poly.pdbx_seq_one_letter_code
_entity_poly.pdbx_strand_id
1 'polypeptide(L)'
;VVTQGSMQNQDTERRIGVLRLMGGAGAGKQVDLDKPVLTLGKPGMQTAVIGKKSAGYFLTYVEGTSYPMVNGVEVGATPYHLQDHDILELAGTRLEFYFK
;
A
#
# COMPACT_ATOMS: atom_id res chain seq x y z
N VAL A 1 21.85 -20.55 10.67
CA VAL A 1 21.79 -19.16 11.13
C VAL A 1 21.66 -18.23 9.95
N VAL A 2 22.62 -18.29 9.05
CA VAL A 2 22.56 -17.50 7.83
C VAL A 2 21.31 -17.87 7.02
N THR A 3 20.99 -19.15 7.03
CA THR A 3 19.82 -19.68 6.34
C THR A 3 18.54 -19.06 6.89
N GLN A 4 18.45 -18.86 8.21
CA GLN A 4 17.26 -18.24 8.80
C GLN A 4 17.07 -16.81 8.32
N GLY A 5 18.14 -16.04 8.25
CA GLY A 5 18.04 -14.68 7.74
C GLY A 5 17.57 -14.65 6.30
N SER A 6 18.09 -15.56 5.49
CA SER A 6 17.66 -15.68 4.10
C SER A 6 16.20 -16.09 4.00
N MET A 7 15.75 -16.98 4.86
CA MET A 7 14.37 -17.43 4.86
C MET A 7 13.42 -16.28 5.21
N GLN A 8 13.77 -15.44 6.17
CA GLN A 8 12.94 -14.28 6.51
C GLN A 8 12.82 -13.32 5.33
N ASN A 9 13.93 -13.07 4.64
CA ASN A 9 13.89 -12.21 3.47
C ASN A 9 13.04 -12.83 2.37
N GLN A 10 13.16 -14.12 2.18
CA GLN A 10 12.37 -14.83 1.17
C GLN A 10 10.88 -14.78 1.51
N ASP A 11 10.52 -14.92 2.78
CA ASP A 11 9.14 -14.84 3.20
C ASP A 11 8.56 -13.47 2.87
N THR A 12 9.30 -12.41 3.16
CA THR A 12 8.86 -11.05 2.84
C THR A 12 8.65 -10.88 1.34
N GLU A 13 9.57 -11.41 0.54
CA GLU A 13 9.47 -11.29 -0.92
C GLU A 13 8.34 -12.14 -1.49
N ARG A 14 8.02 -13.25 -0.85
CA ARG A 14 6.96 -14.15 -1.33
C ARG A 14 5.57 -13.69 -0.94
N ARG A 15 5.47 -12.93 0.13
CA ARG A 15 4.16 -12.48 0.59
C ARG A 15 3.59 -11.50 -0.40
N ILE A 16 2.34 -11.74 -0.77
CA ILE A 16 1.65 -10.88 -1.70
C ILE A 16 0.72 -9.96 -0.94
N GLY A 17 0.94 -8.66 -1.13
CA GLY A 17 0.06 -7.67 -0.57
C GLY A 17 -1.23 -7.59 -1.38
N VAL A 18 -2.31 -7.27 -0.70
CA VAL A 18 -3.63 -7.14 -1.29
C VAL A 18 -4.22 -5.82 -0.81
N LEU A 19 -4.88 -5.11 -1.73
CA LEU A 19 -5.70 -3.96 -1.37
C LEU A 19 -7.15 -4.34 -1.51
N ARG A 20 -7.94 -4.06 -0.48
CA ARG A 20 -9.38 -4.28 -0.50
C ARG A 20 -10.10 -2.96 -0.29
N LEU A 21 -11.00 -2.65 -1.22
CA LEU A 21 -11.84 -1.46 -1.07
C LEU A 21 -12.83 -1.67 0.06
N MET A 22 -12.85 -0.72 1.01
CA MET A 22 -13.69 -0.85 2.20
C MET A 22 -14.98 -0.05 2.09
N GLY A 23 -15.04 0.93 1.18
CA GLY A 23 -16.24 1.74 1.03
C GLY A 23 -16.40 2.20 -0.40
N GLY A 24 -17.58 2.81 -0.70
CA GLY A 24 -17.89 3.31 -2.02
C GLY A 24 -18.42 2.23 -2.94
N ALA A 25 -18.53 2.55 -4.24
CA ALA A 25 -19.15 1.69 -5.23
C ALA A 25 -18.39 0.37 -5.44
N GLY A 26 -17.09 0.35 -5.16
CA GLY A 26 -16.26 -0.84 -5.33
C GLY A 26 -16.01 -1.62 -4.06
N ALA A 27 -16.81 -1.38 -3.01
CA ALA A 27 -16.58 -2.02 -1.72
C ALA A 27 -16.51 -3.54 -1.86
N GLY A 28 -15.50 -4.15 -1.23
CA GLY A 28 -15.26 -5.57 -1.30
C GLY A 28 -14.35 -6.03 -2.43
N LYS A 29 -14.07 -5.16 -3.40
CA LYS A 29 -13.12 -5.51 -4.45
C LYS A 29 -11.71 -5.64 -3.88
N GLN A 30 -10.98 -6.59 -4.42
CA GLN A 30 -9.60 -6.85 -4.03
C GLN A 30 -8.69 -6.79 -5.22
N VAL A 31 -7.48 -6.24 -5.01
CA VAL A 31 -6.45 -6.15 -6.03
C VAL A 31 -5.17 -6.74 -5.46
N ASP A 32 -4.65 -7.76 -6.09
CA ASP A 32 -3.37 -8.34 -5.71
C ASP A 32 -2.24 -7.42 -6.17
N LEU A 33 -1.30 -7.16 -5.28
CA LEU A 33 -0.14 -6.31 -5.60
C LEU A 33 0.96 -7.18 -6.18
N ASP A 34 0.70 -7.74 -7.34
CA ASP A 34 1.63 -8.65 -8.01
C ASP A 34 2.57 -7.95 -8.98
N LYS A 35 2.40 -6.65 -9.16
CA LYS A 35 3.27 -5.84 -10.01
C LYS A 35 4.20 -4.98 -9.17
N PRO A 36 5.33 -4.54 -9.73
CA PRO A 36 6.28 -3.73 -8.95
C PRO A 36 5.72 -2.41 -8.46
N VAL A 37 4.79 -1.82 -9.21
CA VAL A 37 4.22 -0.52 -8.89
C VAL A 37 2.73 -0.51 -9.21
N LEU A 38 1.95 0.04 -8.29
CA LEU A 38 0.51 0.25 -8.50
C LEU A 38 0.19 1.70 -8.18
N THR A 39 -0.50 2.38 -9.10
CA THR A 39 -0.94 3.76 -8.89
C THR A 39 -2.35 3.78 -8.34
N LEU A 40 -2.56 4.60 -7.29
CA LEU A 40 -3.85 4.73 -6.62
C LEU A 40 -4.33 6.18 -6.71
N GLY A 41 -5.63 6.35 -6.60
CA GLY A 41 -6.24 7.66 -6.49
C GLY A 41 -6.84 8.14 -7.78
N LYS A 42 -7.09 9.46 -7.83
CA LYS A 42 -7.71 10.11 -8.99
C LYS A 42 -6.76 11.16 -9.55
N PRO A 43 -6.35 11.03 -10.81
CA PRO A 43 -5.50 12.03 -11.44
C PRO A 43 -6.11 13.43 -11.34
N GLY A 44 -5.28 14.42 -11.03
CA GLY A 44 -5.74 15.79 -10.84
C GLY A 44 -6.32 16.09 -9.47
N MET A 45 -6.55 15.09 -8.64
CA MET A 45 -7.04 15.28 -7.28
C MET A 45 -6.02 14.84 -6.26
N GLN A 46 -5.77 13.56 -6.19
CA GLN A 46 -4.81 12.99 -5.25
C GLN A 46 -4.37 11.63 -5.77
N THR A 47 -3.07 11.46 -5.97
CA THR A 47 -2.52 10.19 -6.41
C THR A 47 -1.33 9.79 -5.56
N ALA A 48 -1.16 8.48 -5.43
CA ALA A 48 -0.04 7.89 -4.73
C ALA A 48 0.29 6.57 -5.42
N VAL A 49 1.48 6.05 -5.15
CA VAL A 49 1.88 4.76 -5.70
C VAL A 49 2.29 3.83 -4.57
N ILE A 50 2.01 2.54 -4.76
CA ILE A 50 2.55 1.51 -3.89
C ILE A 50 3.62 0.78 -4.68
N GLY A 51 4.86 0.81 -4.17
CA GLY A 51 5.97 0.12 -4.78
C GLY A 51 6.38 -1.08 -3.95
N LYS A 52 6.66 -2.19 -4.61
CA LYS A 52 7.17 -3.39 -3.95
C LYS A 52 8.69 -3.39 -3.99
N LYS A 53 9.29 -3.53 -2.82
CA LYS A 53 10.74 -3.60 -2.67
C LYS A 53 11.08 -4.84 -1.84
N SER A 54 12.38 -5.16 -1.72
CA SER A 54 12.80 -6.32 -0.94
C SER A 54 12.36 -6.22 0.53
N ALA A 55 12.27 -5.02 1.06
CA ALA A 55 11.85 -4.82 2.45
C ALA A 55 10.33 -4.83 2.63
N GLY A 56 9.56 -4.79 1.55
CA GLY A 56 8.10 -4.79 1.63
C GLY A 56 7.46 -3.81 0.67
N TYR A 57 6.26 -3.37 1.01
CA TYR A 57 5.50 -2.44 0.18
C TYR A 57 5.56 -1.05 0.79
N PHE A 58 5.73 -0.05 -0.08
CA PHE A 58 5.85 1.34 0.35
C PHE A 58 4.84 2.21 -0.39
N LEU A 59 4.13 3.05 0.36
CA LEU A 59 3.20 4.02 -0.17
C LEU A 59 3.91 5.35 -0.32
N THR A 60 3.91 5.91 -1.53
CA THR A 60 4.58 7.18 -1.84
C THR A 60 3.57 8.16 -2.42
N TYR A 61 3.51 9.36 -1.84
CA TYR A 61 2.72 10.45 -2.35
C TYR A 61 3.26 10.90 -3.72
N VAL A 62 2.36 11.17 -4.66
CA VAL A 62 2.74 11.65 -5.99
C VAL A 62 2.24 13.08 -6.20
N GLU A 63 0.92 13.30 -6.07
CA GLU A 63 0.35 14.63 -6.27
C GLU A 63 -0.97 14.77 -5.52
N GLY A 64 -1.39 16.03 -5.32
CA GLY A 64 -2.64 16.33 -4.67
C GLY A 64 -2.49 17.43 -3.64
N THR A 65 -3.63 17.95 -3.17
CA THR A 65 -3.64 19.05 -2.19
C THR A 65 -3.34 18.57 -0.78
N SER A 66 -3.45 17.26 -0.53
CA SER A 66 -3.14 16.69 0.77
C SER A 66 -2.48 15.35 0.61
N TYR A 67 -1.77 14.93 1.65
CA TYR A 67 -1.11 13.62 1.65
C TYR A 67 -2.14 12.51 1.92
N PRO A 68 -1.88 11.29 1.40
CA PRO A 68 -2.66 10.15 1.81
C PRO A 68 -2.56 9.92 3.31
N MET A 69 -3.55 9.24 3.87
CA MET A 69 -3.54 8.89 5.28
C MET A 69 -3.42 7.39 5.45
N VAL A 70 -2.68 6.98 6.47
CA VAL A 70 -2.60 5.58 6.88
C VAL A 70 -2.99 5.54 8.36
N ASN A 71 -4.03 4.77 8.66
CA ASN A 71 -4.57 4.66 10.02
C ASN A 71 -4.90 6.02 10.63
N GLY A 72 -5.40 6.93 9.80
CA GLY A 72 -5.82 8.25 10.25
C GLY A 72 -4.72 9.28 10.38
N VAL A 73 -3.49 8.96 9.95
CA VAL A 73 -2.34 9.86 10.05
C VAL A 73 -1.77 10.13 8.67
N GLU A 74 -1.52 11.39 8.36
CA GLU A 74 -0.91 11.74 7.07
C GLU A 74 0.49 11.17 6.95
N VAL A 75 0.80 10.59 5.80
CA VAL A 75 2.10 9.94 5.59
C VAL A 75 3.21 10.93 5.24
N GLY A 76 2.87 12.13 4.78
CA GLY A 76 3.87 13.10 4.40
C GLY A 76 4.52 12.78 3.05
N ALA A 77 5.67 13.41 2.80
CA ALA A 77 6.38 13.29 1.54
C ALA A 77 7.31 12.08 1.48
N THR A 78 7.57 11.43 2.60
CA THR A 78 8.48 10.30 2.68
C THR A 78 7.73 9.00 2.43
N PRO A 79 8.30 8.04 1.69
CA PRO A 79 7.65 6.74 1.50
C PRO A 79 7.30 6.09 2.84
N TYR A 80 6.10 5.55 2.94
CA TYR A 80 5.61 4.90 4.14
C TYR A 80 5.63 3.39 3.97
N HIS A 81 6.27 2.68 4.89
CA HIS A 81 6.34 1.22 4.86
C HIS A 81 5.02 0.63 5.36
N LEU A 82 4.26 0.03 4.44
CA LEU A 82 2.95 -0.53 4.76
C LEU A 82 3.07 -1.78 5.62
N GLN A 83 2.19 -1.85 6.61
CA GLN A 83 2.10 -2.99 7.52
C GLN A 83 0.79 -3.73 7.26
N ASP A 84 0.77 -5.00 7.64
CA ASP A 84 -0.43 -5.83 7.52
C ASP A 84 -1.60 -5.17 8.24
N HIS A 85 -2.74 -5.08 7.54
CA HIS A 85 -3.99 -4.48 8.04
C HIS A 85 -3.96 -2.96 8.19
N ASP A 86 -3.03 -2.28 7.51
CA ASP A 86 -3.07 -0.82 7.45
C ASP A 86 -4.27 -0.35 6.65
N ILE A 87 -4.89 0.74 7.12
CA ILE A 87 -6.03 1.35 6.45
C ILE A 87 -5.55 2.61 5.76
N LEU A 88 -5.66 2.62 4.43
CA LEU A 88 -5.25 3.75 3.61
C LEU A 88 -6.47 4.59 3.23
N GLU A 89 -6.30 5.90 3.23
CA GLU A 89 -7.35 6.82 2.75
C GLU A 89 -6.74 7.80 1.78
N LEU A 90 -7.31 7.88 0.59
CA LEU A 90 -6.92 8.87 -0.40
C LEU A 90 -8.05 9.04 -1.42
N ALA A 91 -8.17 10.27 -1.93
CA ALA A 91 -9.17 10.62 -2.96
C ALA A 91 -10.57 10.17 -2.58
N GLY A 92 -10.93 10.25 -1.29
CA GLY A 92 -12.24 9.86 -0.81
C GLY A 92 -12.47 8.36 -0.73
N THR A 93 -11.45 7.57 -0.92
CA THR A 93 -11.55 6.11 -0.91
C THR A 93 -10.78 5.55 0.27
N ARG A 94 -11.34 4.53 0.89
CA ARG A 94 -10.68 3.82 2.00
C ARG A 94 -10.36 2.40 1.56
N LEU A 95 -9.11 1.99 1.80
CA LEU A 95 -8.62 0.68 1.40
C LEU A 95 -7.89 0.03 2.57
N GLU A 96 -8.00 -1.28 2.67
CA GLU A 96 -7.19 -2.04 3.62
C GLU A 96 -6.06 -2.73 2.86
N PHE A 97 -4.84 -2.56 3.37
CA PHE A 97 -3.68 -3.30 2.88
C PHE A 97 -3.45 -4.50 3.80
N TYR A 98 -3.31 -5.68 3.23
CA TYR A 98 -2.99 -6.87 4.03
C TYR A 98 -2.23 -7.87 3.19
N PHE A 99 -1.62 -8.84 3.84
CA PHE A 99 -0.93 -9.93 3.16
C PHE A 99 -1.84 -11.15 3.11
N LYS A 100 -1.90 -11.78 1.95
CA LYS A 100 -2.65 -13.03 1.86
C LYS A 100 -1.78 -14.25 2.06
#